data_eb16113d7b7e42777de95b0e09888b69
#
_entry.id   eb16113d7b7e42777de95b0e09888b69
#
_cell.length_a   1.000
_cell.length_b   1.000
_cell.length_c   1.000
_cell.angle_alpha   90.00
_cell.angle_beta   90.00
_cell.angle_gamma   90.00
#
_symmetry.space_group_name_H-M   'P 1'
#
loop_
_entity.id
_entity.type
_entity.pdbx_description
1 polymer ?
#
loop_
_entity_poly.entity_id
_entity_poly.type
_entity_poly.pdbx_seq_one_letter_code
_entity_poly.pdbx_strand_id
1 'polypeptide(L)'
;MAQTRAWKSIMPLESLPGWLNAVVWGLLLLFCQVQGQDSASPIRNTHTGQVRGSFVHVKDTKSGVHTFLGIPFAKPPIGPLRFAPPEPPEPWSGVRDGTSHPAMCLQNIDGLNLENLKIKMSRSPVSMSEDCLYLSIYTPAHTHKDSNLPVMVWIHGGGLCWGMASTYDGSMLAAIEDVVVVTIQYRLGILGFFSTGDEHARGNWGYLDQVAALRWVQQNIVHFGGNPDRVTIFGESAGGTSVSSHVVSPMSQGLFHGAIMESGVALLPILISNTSEVIYTMVANLSGCEPVDSETLMSCLREKSEEEMLAINNIVRTISGVVDGKFLPRHPLELLASVDFHPVPSIIGINSDEYGWIIPMLHADSTMKEINRETMRAVLKNTAVQMMLPPECSDLLMEEYMGDTEDSKTLQIQFNEMMGDFIFVIPALQVAHFQRSHAPVYFYEFQHQSNFLKDIRPPHVKADHGDELPYVIGYLFWDMKFVLTEEEKLLSRKMIKYWANFARHGNPNSEDLPYWPALDHDEQYLQLDIQPVVGRALKARRLQFWTKTLPQKIQELKGSQDNHTEL
;
A
#
# COMPACT_ATOMS: atom_id res chain seq x y z
N MET A 1 13.57 23.01 71.41
CA MET A 1 12.46 22.12 71.81
C MET A 1 12.16 21.19 70.63
N ALA A 2 12.60 19.97 70.78
CA ALA A 2 12.44 18.91 69.77
C ALA A 2 11.08 18.21 69.93
N GLN A 3 10.41 17.95 68.81
CA GLN A 3 9.39 16.90 68.80
C GLN A 3 9.67 16.00 67.60
N THR A 4 10.31 14.89 67.88
CA THR A 4 10.41 13.69 67.06
C THR A 4 9.05 12.98 67.03
N ARG A 5 8.42 12.85 65.88
CA ARG A 5 7.28 11.93 65.66
C ARG A 5 7.80 10.57 65.21
N ALA A 6 7.52 9.58 66.01
CA ALA A 6 7.85 8.19 65.81
C ALA A 6 7.14 7.60 64.57
N TRP A 7 7.90 6.91 63.77
CA TRP A 7 7.40 5.97 62.75
C TRP A 7 6.89 4.72 63.48
N LYS A 8 5.59 4.44 63.32
CA LYS A 8 5.04 3.16 63.76
C LYS A 8 5.56 2.07 62.85
N SER A 9 6.21 1.09 63.45
CA SER A 9 6.73 -0.12 62.83
C SER A 9 5.59 -0.90 62.15
N ILE A 10 5.74 -1.11 60.84
CA ILE A 10 4.99 -2.10 60.10
C ILE A 10 5.41 -3.47 60.65
N MET A 11 4.50 -4.27 61.19
CA MET A 11 4.78 -5.63 61.66
C MET A 11 5.36 -6.47 60.49
N PRO A 12 6.44 -7.24 60.72
CA PRO A 12 6.96 -8.18 59.72
C PRO A 12 5.89 -9.26 59.43
N LEU A 13 5.76 -9.66 58.19
CA LEU A 13 4.83 -10.70 57.71
C LEU A 13 4.97 -12.03 58.50
N GLU A 14 6.14 -12.30 59.07
CA GLU A 14 6.47 -13.50 59.87
C GLU A 14 5.71 -13.61 61.20
N SER A 15 5.06 -12.55 61.64
CA SER A 15 4.32 -12.52 62.92
C SER A 15 2.81 -12.79 62.80
N LEU A 16 2.29 -13.04 61.57
CA LEU A 16 0.90 -13.31 61.33
C LEU A 16 0.57 -14.81 61.55
N PRO A 17 -0.61 -15.16 62.10
CA PRO A 17 -1.09 -16.55 62.13
C PRO A 17 -1.02 -17.18 60.74
N GLY A 18 -0.62 -18.45 60.65
CA GLY A 18 -0.37 -19.14 59.38
C GLY A 18 -1.53 -19.09 58.38
N TRP A 19 -2.80 -19.06 58.87
CA TRP A 19 -3.95 -18.91 58.01
C TRP A 19 -4.10 -17.51 57.41
N LEU A 20 -3.68 -16.46 58.12
CA LEU A 20 -3.70 -15.08 57.59
C LEU A 20 -2.59 -14.87 56.53
N ASN A 21 -1.43 -15.48 56.72
CA ASN A 21 -0.38 -15.52 55.72
C ASN A 21 -0.85 -16.23 54.44
N ALA A 22 -1.53 -17.37 54.56
CA ALA A 22 -2.06 -18.07 53.40
C ALA A 22 -3.12 -17.24 52.64
N VAL A 23 -3.97 -16.48 53.35
CA VAL A 23 -4.95 -15.57 52.73
C VAL A 23 -4.25 -14.40 52.02
N VAL A 24 -3.24 -13.80 52.64
CA VAL A 24 -2.48 -12.69 52.02
C VAL A 24 -1.70 -13.17 50.78
N TRP A 25 -1.06 -14.35 50.85
CA TRP A 25 -0.40 -14.93 49.69
C TRP A 25 -1.41 -15.36 48.59
N GLY A 26 -2.57 -15.89 48.99
CA GLY A 26 -3.68 -16.23 48.08
C GLY A 26 -4.22 -15.00 47.36
N LEU A 27 -4.41 -13.88 48.07
CA LEU A 27 -4.83 -12.59 47.48
C LEU A 27 -3.77 -11.97 46.59
N LEU A 28 -2.49 -12.04 46.97
CA LEU A 28 -1.38 -11.59 46.14
C LEU A 28 -1.25 -12.41 44.87
N LEU A 29 -1.39 -13.73 44.93
CA LEU A 29 -1.37 -14.61 43.76
C LEU A 29 -2.58 -14.36 42.85
N LEU A 30 -3.79 -14.14 43.42
CA LEU A 30 -4.98 -13.74 42.67
C LEU A 30 -4.77 -12.37 41.99
N PHE A 31 -4.18 -11.41 42.69
CA PHE A 31 -3.87 -10.09 42.12
C PHE A 31 -2.82 -10.17 40.98
N CYS A 32 -1.79 -11.01 41.15
CA CYS A 32 -0.81 -11.29 40.08
C CYS A 32 -1.44 -12.04 38.91
N GLN A 33 -2.38 -12.97 39.14
CA GLN A 33 -3.07 -13.67 38.05
C GLN A 33 -4.01 -12.73 37.29
N VAL A 34 -4.71 -11.82 37.98
CA VAL A 34 -5.59 -10.82 37.35
C VAL A 34 -4.80 -9.82 36.53
N GLN A 35 -3.63 -9.36 37.04
CA GLN A 35 -2.73 -8.49 36.25
C GLN A 35 -2.08 -9.22 35.06
N GLY A 36 -1.74 -10.51 35.22
CA GLY A 36 -1.18 -11.34 34.14
C GLY A 36 -2.19 -11.66 33.03
N GLN A 37 -3.47 -11.80 33.36
CA GLN A 37 -4.53 -12.03 32.38
C GLN A 37 -4.85 -10.78 31.55
N ASP A 38 -4.80 -9.59 32.12
CA ASP A 38 -5.05 -8.34 31.40
C ASP A 38 -3.96 -8.03 30.36
N SER A 39 -2.70 -8.49 30.58
CA SER A 39 -1.61 -8.29 29.62
C SER A 39 -1.62 -9.27 28.46
N ALA A 40 -2.18 -10.49 28.63
CA ALA A 40 -2.16 -11.54 27.62
C ALA A 40 -3.34 -11.45 26.62
N SER A 41 -4.46 -10.84 27.00
CA SER A 41 -5.67 -10.71 26.17
C SER A 41 -6.31 -9.33 26.38
N PRO A 42 -5.72 -8.27 25.81
CA PRO A 42 -6.22 -6.91 26.00
C PRO A 42 -7.59 -6.74 25.37
N ILE A 43 -8.49 -6.02 26.04
CA ILE A 43 -9.79 -5.62 25.50
C ILE A 43 -9.79 -4.12 25.29
N ARG A 44 -10.27 -3.68 24.13
CA ARG A 44 -10.44 -2.27 23.78
C ARG A 44 -11.87 -1.98 23.37
N ASN A 45 -12.34 -0.78 23.70
CA ASN A 45 -13.64 -0.29 23.28
C ASN A 45 -13.52 0.35 21.88
N THR A 46 -14.54 0.20 21.06
CA THR A 46 -14.75 0.98 19.85
C THR A 46 -16.16 1.59 19.91
N HIS A 47 -16.50 2.48 18.99
CA HIS A 47 -17.85 3.04 18.91
C HIS A 47 -18.92 1.96 18.62
N THR A 48 -18.52 0.82 18.06
CA THR A 48 -19.44 -0.27 17.68
C THR A 48 -19.48 -1.42 18.68
N GLY A 49 -18.50 -1.54 19.58
CA GLY A 49 -18.46 -2.60 20.59
C GLY A 49 -17.04 -2.86 21.12
N GLN A 50 -16.88 -3.92 21.88
CA GLN A 50 -15.60 -4.32 22.47
C GLN A 50 -14.89 -5.33 21.61
N VAL A 51 -13.53 -5.23 21.53
CA VAL A 51 -12.69 -6.17 20.81
C VAL A 51 -11.58 -6.69 21.74
N ARG A 52 -11.40 -8.02 21.74
CA ARG A 52 -10.30 -8.70 22.43
C ARG A 52 -9.15 -8.89 21.45
N GLY A 53 -7.95 -8.51 21.86
CA GLY A 53 -6.70 -8.74 21.12
C GLY A 53 -5.83 -9.83 21.73
N SER A 54 -4.65 -9.97 21.17
CA SER A 54 -3.57 -10.84 21.63
C SER A 54 -2.34 -10.02 22.02
N PHE A 55 -1.49 -10.61 22.87
CA PHE A 55 -0.14 -10.12 23.12
C PHE A 55 0.86 -10.92 22.30
N VAL A 56 1.73 -10.23 21.58
CA VAL A 56 2.77 -10.82 20.72
C VAL A 56 4.15 -10.33 21.16
N HIS A 57 5.06 -11.27 21.37
CA HIS A 57 6.48 -10.95 21.52
C HIS A 57 7.14 -10.72 20.16
N VAL A 58 7.73 -9.56 19.97
CA VAL A 58 8.45 -9.24 18.75
C VAL A 58 9.92 -9.69 18.89
N LYS A 59 10.35 -10.58 17.99
CA LYS A 59 11.70 -11.11 17.97
C LYS A 59 12.73 -9.99 17.91
N ASP A 60 13.86 -10.18 18.59
CA ASP A 60 14.98 -9.22 18.65
C ASP A 60 14.63 -7.85 19.27
N THR A 61 13.49 -7.75 19.98
CA THR A 61 13.10 -6.59 20.79
C THR A 61 12.80 -7.00 22.23
N LYS A 62 12.83 -6.02 23.15
CA LYS A 62 12.35 -6.21 24.53
C LYS A 62 10.88 -5.84 24.69
N SER A 63 10.28 -5.27 23.65
CA SER A 63 8.92 -4.75 23.65
C SER A 63 7.95 -5.79 23.12
N GLY A 64 6.76 -5.87 23.73
CA GLY A 64 5.62 -6.62 23.21
C GLY A 64 4.67 -5.70 22.45
N VAL A 65 3.80 -6.30 21.68
CA VAL A 65 2.76 -5.63 20.90
C VAL A 65 1.40 -6.26 21.22
N HIS A 66 0.39 -5.43 21.39
CA HIS A 66 -0.99 -5.87 21.36
C HIS A 66 -1.50 -5.83 19.92
N THR A 67 -2.04 -6.95 19.45
CA THR A 67 -2.63 -7.08 18.12
C THR A 67 -4.13 -7.23 18.22
N PHE A 68 -4.87 -6.52 17.39
CA PHE A 68 -6.32 -6.63 17.25
C PHE A 68 -6.65 -6.86 15.79
N LEU A 69 -6.99 -8.08 15.43
CA LEU A 69 -7.13 -8.53 14.05
C LEU A 69 -8.61 -8.62 13.67
N GLY A 70 -8.97 -8.21 12.45
CA GLY A 70 -10.31 -8.40 11.92
C GLY A 70 -11.39 -7.56 12.61
N ILE A 71 -11.14 -6.27 12.82
CA ILE A 71 -12.16 -5.33 13.30
C ILE A 71 -12.96 -4.82 12.09
N PRO A 72 -14.31 -4.98 12.05
CA PRO A 72 -15.10 -4.48 10.94
C PRO A 72 -15.15 -2.95 10.98
N PHE A 73 -14.87 -2.32 9.85
CA PHE A 73 -15.00 -0.87 9.68
C PHE A 73 -16.20 -0.48 8.78
N ALA A 74 -16.82 -1.47 8.14
CA ALA A 74 -18.03 -1.31 7.33
C ALA A 74 -18.89 -2.57 7.42
N LYS A 75 -20.15 -2.48 6.96
CA LYS A 75 -21.01 -3.65 6.74
C LYS A 75 -20.44 -4.52 5.63
N PRO A 76 -20.75 -5.86 5.63
CA PRO A 76 -20.44 -6.72 4.51
C PRO A 76 -21.02 -6.16 3.20
N PRO A 77 -20.22 -5.96 2.15
CA PRO A 77 -20.67 -5.36 0.89
C PRO A 77 -21.33 -6.42 -0.02
N ILE A 78 -22.37 -7.08 0.46
CA ILE A 78 -23.11 -8.17 -0.20
C ILE A 78 -24.51 -7.72 -0.64
N GLY A 79 -25.10 -8.43 -1.59
CA GLY A 79 -26.45 -8.17 -2.09
C GLY A 79 -26.63 -6.72 -2.55
N PRO A 80 -27.55 -5.94 -1.97
CA PRO A 80 -27.76 -4.54 -2.36
C PRO A 80 -26.55 -3.63 -2.16
N LEU A 81 -25.63 -3.99 -1.23
CA LEU A 81 -24.41 -3.23 -0.96
C LEU A 81 -23.25 -3.60 -1.90
N ARG A 82 -23.39 -4.66 -2.72
CA ARG A 82 -22.44 -4.94 -3.80
C ARG A 82 -22.51 -3.81 -4.83
N PHE A 83 -21.36 -3.27 -5.23
CA PHE A 83 -21.26 -2.08 -6.10
C PHE A 83 -21.96 -0.83 -5.53
N ALA A 84 -21.89 -0.66 -4.21
CA ALA A 84 -22.39 0.51 -3.51
C ALA A 84 -21.30 1.06 -2.56
N PRO A 85 -21.38 2.34 -2.16
CA PRO A 85 -20.53 2.88 -1.10
C PRO A 85 -20.66 2.06 0.17
N PRO A 86 -19.55 1.89 0.96
CA PRO A 86 -19.62 1.17 2.22
C PRO A 86 -20.51 1.89 3.23
N GLU A 87 -21.26 1.11 4.03
CA GLU A 87 -22.04 1.61 5.14
C GLU A 87 -21.34 1.32 6.47
N PRO A 88 -21.55 2.15 7.52
CA PRO A 88 -20.98 1.91 8.84
C PRO A 88 -21.33 0.51 9.38
N PRO A 89 -20.41 -0.15 10.12
CA PRO A 89 -20.66 -1.49 10.65
C PRO A 89 -21.77 -1.47 11.71
N GLU A 90 -22.49 -2.58 11.84
CA GLU A 90 -23.50 -2.74 12.89
C GLU A 90 -22.83 -2.83 14.28
N PRO A 91 -23.39 -2.16 15.29
CA PRO A 91 -22.94 -2.34 16.67
C PRO A 91 -23.15 -3.78 17.14
N TRP A 92 -22.22 -4.28 17.95
CA TRP A 92 -22.33 -5.62 18.55
C TRP A 92 -22.32 -5.56 20.07
N SER A 93 -22.97 -6.56 20.71
CA SER A 93 -22.94 -6.76 22.16
C SER A 93 -21.85 -7.77 22.53
N GLY A 94 -21.30 -7.62 23.75
CA GLY A 94 -20.21 -8.48 24.22
C GLY A 94 -18.86 -8.14 23.65
N VAL A 95 -17.91 -9.07 23.80
CA VAL A 95 -16.51 -8.90 23.35
C VAL A 95 -16.30 -9.72 22.08
N ARG A 96 -16.05 -9.04 20.97
CA ARG A 96 -15.66 -9.67 19.69
C ARG A 96 -14.24 -10.21 19.78
N ASP A 97 -14.03 -11.39 19.23
CA ASP A 97 -12.70 -11.97 19.11
C ASP A 97 -11.92 -11.27 17.98
N GLY A 98 -10.77 -10.71 18.30
CA GLY A 98 -9.82 -10.05 17.40
C GLY A 98 -8.45 -10.72 17.42
N THR A 99 -8.39 -12.06 17.59
CA THR A 99 -7.14 -12.82 17.70
C THR A 99 -6.75 -13.54 16.40
N SER A 100 -7.62 -13.51 15.38
CA SER A 100 -7.40 -14.16 14.09
C SER A 100 -7.64 -13.21 12.93
N HIS A 101 -6.95 -13.45 11.83
CA HIS A 101 -7.16 -12.69 10.60
C HIS A 101 -8.54 -12.95 10.00
N PRO A 102 -9.20 -11.91 9.43
CA PRO A 102 -10.47 -12.05 8.73
C PRO A 102 -10.28 -12.71 7.36
N ALA A 103 -11.40 -13.04 6.70
CA ALA A 103 -11.36 -13.43 5.29
C ALA A 103 -10.76 -12.31 4.43
N MET A 104 -9.96 -12.68 3.42
CA MET A 104 -9.51 -11.72 2.40
C MET A 104 -10.63 -11.44 1.39
N CYS A 105 -10.58 -10.27 0.76
CA CYS A 105 -11.52 -9.93 -0.30
C CYS A 105 -11.38 -10.86 -1.51
N LEU A 106 -12.48 -11.08 -2.24
CA LEU A 106 -12.49 -11.95 -3.43
C LEU A 106 -11.46 -11.51 -4.45
N GLN A 107 -10.60 -12.43 -4.87
CA GLN A 107 -9.48 -12.18 -5.77
C GLN A 107 -8.99 -13.45 -6.44
N ASN A 108 -8.32 -13.34 -7.58
CA ASN A 108 -7.69 -14.45 -8.27
C ASN A 108 -6.21 -14.54 -7.93
N ILE A 109 -5.86 -15.43 -7.02
CA ILE A 109 -4.47 -15.73 -6.68
C ILE A 109 -3.86 -16.78 -7.62
N ASP A 110 -4.66 -17.74 -8.10
CA ASP A 110 -4.20 -18.81 -8.98
C ASP A 110 -3.81 -18.32 -10.39
N GLY A 111 -4.31 -17.13 -10.77
CA GLY A 111 -3.95 -16.46 -12.02
C GLY A 111 -2.57 -15.81 -12.03
N LEU A 112 -1.94 -15.65 -10.87
CA LEU A 112 -0.57 -15.17 -10.74
C LEU A 112 0.36 -16.34 -11.10
N ASN A 113 1.25 -16.16 -12.08
CA ASN A 113 2.15 -17.21 -12.56
C ASN A 113 3.34 -17.42 -11.60
N LEU A 114 3.03 -17.80 -10.36
CA LEU A 114 3.98 -17.88 -9.25
C LEU A 114 4.90 -19.11 -9.32
N GLU A 115 4.53 -20.13 -10.12
CA GLU A 115 5.41 -21.28 -10.40
C GLU A 115 6.71 -20.84 -11.08
N ASN A 116 6.64 -19.80 -11.90
CA ASN A 116 7.81 -19.22 -12.57
C ASN A 116 8.79 -18.55 -11.59
N LEU A 117 8.30 -18.07 -10.45
CA LEU A 117 9.13 -17.44 -9.41
C LEU A 117 9.91 -18.48 -8.59
N LYS A 118 9.69 -19.80 -8.79
CA LYS A 118 10.27 -20.88 -7.95
C LYS A 118 9.98 -20.69 -6.45
N ILE A 119 9.01 -19.87 -6.10
CA ILE A 119 8.58 -19.60 -4.74
C ILE A 119 7.47 -20.60 -4.43
N LYS A 120 7.70 -21.47 -3.45
CA LYS A 120 6.64 -22.33 -2.92
C LYS A 120 5.66 -21.46 -2.15
N MET A 121 4.51 -21.24 -2.75
CA MET A 121 3.39 -20.67 -2.00
C MET A 121 2.81 -21.72 -1.07
N SER A 122 2.91 -21.49 0.21
CA SER A 122 1.94 -22.10 1.12
C SER A 122 0.59 -21.43 0.84
N ARG A 123 -0.45 -22.24 0.67
CA ARG A 123 -1.81 -21.67 0.58
C ARG A 123 -2.05 -20.89 1.87
N SER A 124 -2.33 -19.61 1.75
CA SER A 124 -2.74 -18.82 2.90
C SER A 124 -3.87 -19.57 3.64
N PRO A 125 -3.79 -19.75 4.96
CA PRO A 125 -4.89 -20.32 5.72
C PRO A 125 -6.11 -19.40 5.76
N VAL A 126 -6.03 -18.22 5.17
CA VAL A 126 -7.07 -17.19 5.17
C VAL A 126 -8.10 -17.51 4.08
N SER A 127 -9.37 -17.62 4.49
CA SER A 127 -10.50 -17.79 3.58
C SER A 127 -10.75 -16.54 2.74
N MET A 128 -11.45 -16.68 1.62
CA MET A 128 -11.93 -15.58 0.79
C MET A 128 -13.44 -15.37 1.00
N SER A 129 -13.90 -14.12 1.00
CA SER A 129 -15.33 -13.76 1.01
C SER A 129 -15.53 -12.33 0.54
N GLU A 130 -16.74 -11.99 0.11
CA GLU A 130 -17.16 -10.60 -0.05
C GLU A 130 -17.27 -9.89 1.31
N ASP A 131 -17.55 -10.60 2.41
CA ASP A 131 -17.48 -10.07 3.78
C ASP A 131 -16.01 -9.92 4.20
N CYS A 132 -15.37 -8.85 3.75
CA CYS A 132 -13.94 -8.64 3.89
C CYS A 132 -13.52 -7.24 4.37
N LEU A 133 -14.46 -6.35 4.67
CA LEU A 133 -14.15 -4.96 5.05
C LEU A 133 -13.72 -4.84 6.51
N TYR A 134 -12.51 -5.29 6.77
CA TYR A 134 -11.88 -5.36 8.09
C TYR A 134 -10.53 -4.67 8.11
N LEU A 135 -10.16 -4.19 9.30
CA LEU A 135 -8.82 -3.68 9.58
C LEU A 135 -8.19 -4.41 10.77
N SER A 136 -6.88 -4.33 10.87
CA SER A 136 -6.10 -4.88 11.98
C SER A 136 -5.21 -3.80 12.58
N ILE A 137 -5.00 -3.86 13.91
CA ILE A 137 -4.25 -2.85 14.67
C ILE A 137 -3.12 -3.52 15.43
N TYR A 138 -1.95 -2.90 15.35
CA TYR A 138 -0.73 -3.27 16.08
C TYR A 138 -0.31 -2.07 16.93
N THR A 139 -0.29 -2.23 18.26
CA THR A 139 0.07 -1.15 19.18
C THR A 139 1.06 -1.64 20.23
N PRO A 140 2.07 -0.83 20.65
CA PRO A 140 2.99 -1.22 21.71
C PRO A 140 2.23 -1.67 22.97
N ALA A 141 2.68 -2.74 23.62
CA ALA A 141 1.95 -3.34 24.73
C ALA A 141 1.81 -2.43 25.97
N HIS A 142 2.71 -1.45 26.12
CA HIS A 142 2.63 -0.46 27.19
C HIS A 142 1.63 0.68 26.92
N THR A 143 0.97 0.66 25.75
CA THR A 143 0.11 1.74 25.28
C THR A 143 -1.23 1.74 25.99
N HIS A 144 -1.68 2.92 26.38
CA HIS A 144 -3.01 3.23 26.91
C HIS A 144 -3.66 4.37 26.12
N LYS A 145 -4.95 4.66 26.36
CA LYS A 145 -5.70 5.65 25.56
C LYS A 145 -5.08 7.05 25.53
N ASP A 146 -4.30 7.43 26.54
CA ASP A 146 -3.66 8.75 26.63
C ASP A 146 -2.22 8.77 26.10
N SER A 147 -1.74 7.68 25.47
CA SER A 147 -0.38 7.57 24.94
C SER A 147 -0.12 8.49 23.76
N ASN A 148 -1.15 8.87 23.02
CA ASN A 148 -1.09 9.89 21.98
C ASN A 148 -0.01 9.62 20.90
N LEU A 149 0.15 8.34 20.50
CA LEU A 149 1.16 7.89 19.55
C LEU A 149 0.81 8.28 18.11
N PRO A 150 1.78 8.48 17.23
CA PRO A 150 1.51 8.62 15.80
C PRO A 150 0.90 7.33 15.26
N VAL A 151 0.03 7.48 14.24
CA VAL A 151 -0.69 6.38 13.61
C VAL A 151 -0.23 6.24 12.18
N MET A 152 0.09 5.03 11.76
CA MET A 152 0.46 4.71 10.39
C MET A 152 -0.55 3.71 9.80
N VAL A 153 -1.26 4.10 8.76
CA VAL A 153 -2.30 3.27 8.12
C VAL A 153 -1.76 2.73 6.81
N TRP A 154 -1.56 1.41 6.77
CA TRP A 154 -1.08 0.69 5.60
C TRP A 154 -2.20 0.35 4.64
N ILE A 155 -2.00 0.68 3.36
CA ILE A 155 -2.86 0.33 2.24
C ILE A 155 -2.05 -0.59 1.32
N HIS A 156 -2.46 -1.86 1.20
CA HIS A 156 -1.70 -2.83 0.43
C HIS A 156 -1.79 -2.61 -1.09
N GLY A 157 -0.78 -3.06 -1.81
CA GLY A 157 -0.73 -3.06 -3.27
C GLY A 157 -1.46 -4.24 -3.91
N GLY A 158 -0.99 -4.62 -5.11
CA GLY A 158 -1.52 -5.74 -5.89
C GLY A 158 -2.41 -5.32 -7.06
N GLY A 159 -2.10 -4.19 -7.70
CA GLY A 159 -2.73 -3.76 -8.96
C GLY A 159 -4.24 -3.52 -8.85
N LEU A 160 -4.78 -3.24 -7.66
CA LEU A 160 -6.20 -3.15 -7.33
C LEU A 160 -6.99 -4.47 -7.56
N CYS A 161 -6.31 -5.56 -7.88
CA CYS A 161 -6.90 -6.85 -8.23
C CYS A 161 -6.66 -7.94 -7.18
N TRP A 162 -5.58 -7.85 -6.40
CA TRP A 162 -5.19 -8.82 -5.38
C TRP A 162 -4.49 -8.16 -4.19
N GLY A 163 -4.28 -8.92 -3.13
CA GLY A 163 -3.67 -8.46 -1.90
C GLY A 163 -4.58 -8.60 -0.69
N MET A 164 -4.00 -8.52 0.50
CA MET A 164 -4.72 -8.63 1.77
C MET A 164 -3.92 -8.01 2.91
N ALA A 165 -4.61 -7.52 3.92
CA ALA A 165 -3.97 -6.92 5.09
C ALA A 165 -3.11 -7.91 5.90
N SER A 166 -3.50 -9.19 5.94
CA SER A 166 -2.79 -10.24 6.69
C SER A 166 -1.40 -10.60 6.16
N THR A 167 -1.05 -10.15 4.96
CA THR A 167 0.31 -10.27 4.41
C THR A 167 1.30 -9.38 5.13
N TYR A 168 0.83 -8.33 5.79
CA TYR A 168 1.65 -7.28 6.40
C TYR A 168 1.50 -7.30 7.92
N ASP A 169 2.63 -7.44 8.61
CA ASP A 169 2.69 -7.45 10.08
C ASP A 169 3.33 -6.17 10.61
N GLY A 170 2.52 -5.29 11.18
CA GLY A 170 2.96 -4.02 11.77
C GLY A 170 3.65 -4.13 13.12
N SER A 171 3.82 -5.34 13.66
CA SER A 171 4.34 -5.54 15.03
C SER A 171 5.76 -5.02 15.21
N MET A 172 6.64 -5.22 14.21
CA MET A 172 8.03 -4.75 14.31
C MET A 172 8.10 -3.23 14.34
N LEU A 173 7.39 -2.57 13.42
CA LEU A 173 7.32 -1.10 13.35
C LEU A 173 6.73 -0.52 14.64
N ALA A 174 5.64 -1.10 15.16
CA ALA A 174 5.03 -0.69 16.41
C ALA A 174 5.96 -0.87 17.63
N ALA A 175 6.64 -2.03 17.74
CA ALA A 175 7.49 -2.36 18.87
C ALA A 175 8.78 -1.54 18.96
N ILE A 176 9.37 -1.19 17.80
CA ILE A 176 10.66 -0.50 17.73
C ILE A 176 10.48 1.01 17.86
N GLU A 177 9.43 1.54 17.24
CA GLU A 177 9.29 2.98 17.03
C GLU A 177 8.13 3.62 17.80
N ASP A 178 7.47 2.90 18.69
CA ASP A 178 6.33 3.43 19.46
C ASP A 178 5.29 4.16 18.57
N VAL A 179 4.82 3.48 17.55
CA VAL A 179 3.74 3.91 16.66
C VAL A 179 2.58 2.93 16.68
N VAL A 180 1.38 3.40 16.40
CA VAL A 180 0.23 2.52 16.15
C VAL A 180 0.15 2.24 14.66
N VAL A 181 0.20 0.97 14.27
CA VAL A 181 0.08 0.55 12.86
C VAL A 181 -1.30 -0.02 12.63
N VAL A 182 -1.95 0.39 11.56
CA VAL A 182 -3.24 -0.12 11.11
C VAL A 182 -3.07 -0.68 9.70
N THR A 183 -3.51 -1.91 9.44
CA THR A 183 -3.56 -2.48 8.09
C THR A 183 -5.02 -2.65 7.68
N ILE A 184 -5.39 -2.22 6.49
CA ILE A 184 -6.78 -2.20 6.03
C ILE A 184 -6.98 -3.11 4.82
N GLN A 185 -8.18 -3.68 4.70
CA GLN A 185 -8.66 -4.35 3.50
C GLN A 185 -9.62 -3.44 2.74
N TYR A 186 -9.77 -3.67 1.45
CA TYR A 186 -10.68 -2.95 0.57
C TYR A 186 -11.09 -3.87 -0.59
N ARG A 187 -12.26 -3.66 -1.17
CA ARG A 187 -12.74 -4.44 -2.31
C ARG A 187 -11.80 -4.33 -3.50
N LEU A 188 -11.60 -5.45 -4.17
CA LEU A 188 -10.63 -5.64 -5.25
C LEU A 188 -11.33 -6.03 -6.56
N GLY A 189 -10.60 -5.90 -7.66
CA GLY A 189 -11.05 -6.30 -8.98
C GLY A 189 -12.38 -5.64 -9.35
N ILE A 190 -13.24 -6.37 -10.04
CA ILE A 190 -14.52 -5.84 -10.48
C ILE A 190 -15.44 -5.45 -9.31
N LEU A 191 -15.36 -6.15 -8.16
CA LEU A 191 -16.14 -5.80 -6.97
C LEU A 191 -15.73 -4.46 -6.36
N GLY A 192 -14.46 -4.08 -6.52
CA GLY A 192 -13.91 -2.83 -5.99
C GLY A 192 -13.92 -1.66 -6.97
N PHE A 193 -13.88 -1.91 -8.29
CA PHE A 193 -13.57 -0.84 -9.24
C PHE A 193 -14.44 -0.86 -10.52
N PHE A 194 -15.35 -1.81 -10.68
CA PHE A 194 -16.25 -1.81 -11.83
C PHE A 194 -17.13 -0.56 -11.88
N SER A 195 -17.20 0.05 -13.05
CA SER A 195 -18.01 1.24 -13.32
C SER A 195 -18.79 1.08 -14.63
N THR A 196 -20.03 1.55 -14.62
CA THR A 196 -20.87 1.69 -15.82
C THR A 196 -20.69 3.04 -16.51
N GLY A 197 -19.95 3.97 -15.87
CA GLY A 197 -19.77 5.34 -16.37
C GLY A 197 -20.97 6.27 -16.08
N ASP A 198 -21.97 5.78 -15.36
CA ASP A 198 -23.18 6.52 -15.00
C ASP A 198 -23.54 6.36 -13.50
N GLU A 199 -24.75 6.79 -13.10
CA GLU A 199 -25.21 6.76 -11.72
C GLU A 199 -25.48 5.36 -11.17
N HIS A 200 -25.69 4.34 -12.01
CA HIS A 200 -26.00 2.97 -11.57
C HIS A 200 -24.79 2.26 -10.98
N ALA A 201 -23.57 2.55 -11.49
CA ALA A 201 -22.32 2.14 -10.87
C ALA A 201 -21.21 3.14 -11.20
N ARG A 202 -20.99 4.11 -10.32
CA ARG A 202 -19.93 5.14 -10.50
C ARG A 202 -18.52 4.58 -10.45
N GLY A 203 -18.32 3.44 -9.78
CA GLY A 203 -17.00 2.85 -9.56
C GLY A 203 -16.31 3.34 -8.28
N ASN A 204 -14.99 3.03 -8.16
CA ASN A 204 -14.13 3.42 -7.04
C ASN A 204 -14.57 2.88 -5.66
N TRP A 205 -15.32 1.80 -5.61
CA TRP A 205 -15.85 1.23 -4.35
C TRP A 205 -14.72 0.88 -3.39
N GLY A 206 -13.61 0.32 -3.91
CA GLY A 206 -12.41 0.03 -3.13
C GLY A 206 -11.77 1.29 -2.52
N TYR A 207 -11.73 2.40 -3.25
CA TYR A 207 -11.28 3.68 -2.69
C TYR A 207 -12.24 4.22 -1.63
N LEU A 208 -13.55 4.05 -1.82
CA LEU A 208 -14.54 4.44 -0.81
C LEU A 208 -14.43 3.57 0.46
N ASP A 209 -14.08 2.28 0.32
CA ASP A 209 -13.78 1.41 1.46
C ASP A 209 -12.57 1.93 2.26
N GLN A 210 -11.51 2.37 1.55
CA GLN A 210 -10.35 3.00 2.18
C GLN A 210 -10.74 4.29 2.91
N VAL A 211 -11.58 5.15 2.33
CA VAL A 211 -12.13 6.34 3.00
C VAL A 211 -12.90 5.96 4.27
N ALA A 212 -13.72 4.90 4.21
CA ALA A 212 -14.47 4.42 5.39
C ALA A 212 -13.53 3.91 6.49
N ALA A 213 -12.47 3.18 6.13
CA ALA A 213 -11.44 2.74 7.07
C ALA A 213 -10.71 3.92 7.73
N LEU A 214 -10.34 4.96 6.97
CA LEU A 214 -9.72 6.16 7.50
C LEU A 214 -10.66 6.94 8.45
N ARG A 215 -11.94 7.03 8.13
CA ARG A 215 -12.95 7.61 9.03
C ARG A 215 -13.09 6.79 10.31
N TRP A 216 -13.06 5.46 10.20
CA TRP A 216 -13.06 4.59 11.37
C TRP A 216 -11.82 4.84 12.25
N VAL A 217 -10.63 5.00 11.67
CA VAL A 217 -9.40 5.36 12.39
C VAL A 217 -9.56 6.67 13.12
N GLN A 218 -10.06 7.72 12.47
CA GLN A 218 -10.32 9.02 13.11
C GLN A 218 -11.22 8.90 14.33
N GLN A 219 -12.23 8.06 14.28
CA GLN A 219 -13.21 7.90 15.35
C GLN A 219 -12.72 7.01 16.50
N ASN A 220 -11.85 6.02 16.24
CA ASN A 220 -11.62 4.92 17.20
C ASN A 220 -10.18 4.79 17.67
N ILE A 221 -9.18 5.33 16.93
CA ILE A 221 -7.77 4.98 17.18
C ILE A 221 -7.24 5.44 18.54
N VAL A 222 -7.89 6.44 19.15
CA VAL A 222 -7.58 6.90 20.52
C VAL A 222 -7.73 5.77 21.55
N HIS A 223 -8.67 4.85 21.36
CA HIS A 223 -8.87 3.71 22.25
C HIS A 223 -7.71 2.70 22.20
N PHE A 224 -6.89 2.76 21.16
CA PHE A 224 -5.69 1.95 20.94
C PHE A 224 -4.39 2.74 21.21
N GLY A 225 -4.52 3.96 21.75
CA GLY A 225 -3.41 4.84 22.12
C GLY A 225 -2.87 5.69 20.99
N GLY A 226 -3.50 5.67 19.81
CA GLY A 226 -3.14 6.49 18.67
C GLY A 226 -3.74 7.90 18.73
N ASN A 227 -3.06 8.85 18.08
CA ASN A 227 -3.53 10.21 17.92
C ASN A 227 -4.22 10.40 16.55
N PRO A 228 -5.54 10.68 16.50
CA PRO A 228 -6.23 10.93 15.24
C PRO A 228 -5.72 12.16 14.48
N ASP A 229 -5.09 13.12 15.18
CA ASP A 229 -4.48 14.31 14.55
C ASP A 229 -3.06 14.05 14.02
N ARG A 230 -2.53 12.83 14.13
CA ARG A 230 -1.22 12.42 13.62
C ARG A 230 -1.30 11.09 12.88
N VAL A 231 -2.13 11.05 11.84
CA VAL A 231 -2.32 9.90 10.96
C VAL A 231 -1.49 10.08 9.70
N THR A 232 -0.62 9.13 9.41
CA THR A 232 0.11 9.02 8.14
C THR A 232 -0.41 7.80 7.40
N ILE A 233 -0.84 7.98 6.14
CA ILE A 233 -1.19 6.88 5.26
C ILE A 233 0.03 6.47 4.45
N PHE A 234 0.24 5.17 4.28
CA PHE A 234 1.37 4.65 3.52
C PHE A 234 0.99 3.37 2.78
N GLY A 235 1.64 3.13 1.64
CA GLY A 235 1.34 1.98 0.81
C GLY A 235 2.28 1.86 -0.37
N GLU A 236 2.37 0.64 -0.90
CA GLU A 236 3.25 0.29 -2.01
C GLU A 236 2.43 -0.06 -3.25
N SER A 237 2.99 0.23 -4.46
CA SER A 237 2.37 -0.11 -5.74
C SER A 237 0.97 0.50 -5.87
N ALA A 238 -0.06 -0.30 -6.12
CA ALA A 238 -1.46 0.17 -6.11
C ALA A 238 -1.87 0.77 -4.74
N GLY A 239 -1.24 0.36 -3.63
CA GLY A 239 -1.38 1.00 -2.32
C GLY A 239 -0.81 2.41 -2.30
N GLY A 240 0.37 2.63 -2.87
CA GLY A 240 0.96 3.95 -3.07
C GLY A 240 0.10 4.82 -4.00
N THR A 241 -0.44 4.24 -5.08
CA THR A 241 -1.43 4.90 -5.95
C THR A 241 -2.68 5.30 -5.17
N SER A 242 -3.16 4.44 -4.27
CA SER A 242 -4.29 4.75 -3.37
C SER A 242 -3.95 5.93 -2.44
N VAL A 243 -2.79 5.90 -1.79
CA VAL A 243 -2.30 7.01 -0.94
C VAL A 243 -2.28 8.32 -1.73
N SER A 244 -1.68 8.32 -2.92
CA SER A 244 -1.62 9.49 -3.80
C SER A 244 -3.01 9.96 -4.27
N SER A 245 -3.94 9.02 -4.51
CA SER A 245 -5.33 9.32 -4.86
C SER A 245 -6.08 9.96 -3.69
N HIS A 246 -5.82 9.55 -2.45
CA HIS A 246 -6.37 10.22 -1.26
C HIS A 246 -5.84 11.65 -1.10
N VAL A 247 -4.58 11.92 -1.45
CA VAL A 247 -4.03 13.29 -1.42
C VAL A 247 -4.80 14.23 -2.34
N VAL A 248 -5.23 13.75 -3.52
CA VAL A 248 -5.99 14.57 -4.49
C VAL A 248 -7.51 14.48 -4.32
N SER A 249 -8.01 13.59 -3.46
CA SER A 249 -9.45 13.39 -3.28
C SER A 249 -10.05 14.33 -2.23
N PRO A 250 -11.10 15.09 -2.56
CA PRO A 250 -11.80 15.92 -1.57
C PRO A 250 -12.50 15.07 -0.48
N MET A 251 -12.79 13.79 -0.74
CA MET A 251 -13.45 12.89 0.23
C MET A 251 -12.53 12.46 1.36
N SER A 252 -11.22 12.62 1.19
CA SER A 252 -10.18 12.20 2.16
C SER A 252 -9.58 13.37 2.93
N GLN A 253 -10.01 14.59 2.62
CA GLN A 253 -9.50 15.79 3.28
C GLN A 253 -9.73 15.75 4.79
N GLY A 254 -8.66 16.01 5.56
CA GLY A 254 -8.68 16.01 7.02
C GLY A 254 -8.65 14.62 7.68
N LEU A 255 -8.55 13.53 6.91
CA LEU A 255 -8.45 12.17 7.45
C LEU A 255 -7.01 11.73 7.76
N PHE A 256 -6.01 12.43 7.24
CA PHE A 256 -4.58 12.16 7.46
C PHE A 256 -3.76 13.46 7.36
N HIS A 257 -2.51 13.42 7.86
CA HIS A 257 -1.61 14.55 8.00
C HIS A 257 -0.26 14.34 7.34
N GLY A 258 0.01 13.14 6.87
CA GLY A 258 1.20 12.76 6.11
C GLY A 258 0.91 11.60 5.16
N ALA A 259 1.69 11.49 4.08
CA ALA A 259 1.51 10.49 3.05
C ALA A 259 2.86 9.89 2.63
N ILE A 260 2.94 8.55 2.53
CA ILE A 260 4.13 7.84 2.04
C ILE A 260 3.70 6.96 0.86
N MET A 261 4.26 7.25 -0.31
CA MET A 261 3.97 6.59 -1.58
C MET A 261 5.19 5.79 -2.01
N GLU A 262 5.11 4.46 -1.89
CA GLU A 262 6.19 3.54 -2.21
C GLU A 262 5.90 2.90 -3.57
N SER A 263 6.71 3.18 -4.57
CA SER A 263 6.60 2.61 -5.94
C SER A 263 5.19 2.70 -6.54
N GLY A 264 4.46 3.80 -6.24
CA GLY A 264 3.09 3.99 -6.72
C GLY A 264 2.54 5.38 -6.43
N VAL A 265 1.98 6.01 -7.44
CA VAL A 265 1.34 7.34 -7.35
C VAL A 265 0.08 7.40 -8.22
N ALA A 266 -0.76 8.41 -8.03
CA ALA A 266 -2.00 8.59 -8.78
C ALA A 266 -1.82 8.87 -10.29
N LEU A 267 -0.58 9.02 -10.75
CA LEU A 267 -0.24 9.16 -12.18
C LEU A 267 0.24 7.85 -12.82
N LEU A 268 0.17 6.70 -12.13
CA LEU A 268 0.46 5.41 -12.76
C LEU A 268 -0.50 5.17 -13.93
N PRO A 269 0.01 4.96 -15.16
CA PRO A 269 -0.80 5.03 -16.38
C PRO A 269 -1.93 4.00 -16.45
N ILE A 270 -1.79 2.87 -15.77
CA ILE A 270 -2.71 1.72 -15.86
C ILE A 270 -3.73 1.64 -14.72
N LEU A 271 -3.56 2.43 -13.65
CA LEU A 271 -4.38 2.31 -12.44
C LEU A 271 -5.47 3.37 -12.28
N ILE A 272 -5.48 4.40 -13.14
CA ILE A 272 -6.55 5.39 -13.19
C ILE A 272 -6.92 5.67 -14.65
N SER A 273 -8.20 5.63 -14.96
CA SER A 273 -8.74 5.81 -16.30
C SER A 273 -9.83 6.91 -16.35
N ASN A 274 -9.90 7.58 -17.47
CA ASN A 274 -10.99 8.53 -17.78
C ASN A 274 -12.25 7.84 -18.31
N THR A 275 -12.19 6.55 -18.64
CA THR A 275 -13.30 5.79 -19.22
C THR A 275 -13.40 4.41 -18.61
N SER A 276 -14.64 3.92 -18.51
CA SER A 276 -14.97 2.56 -18.05
C SER A 276 -15.43 1.63 -19.20
N GLU A 277 -15.53 2.13 -20.42
CA GLU A 277 -16.21 1.46 -21.54
C GLU A 277 -15.65 0.07 -21.87
N VAL A 278 -14.33 -0.08 -21.89
CA VAL A 278 -13.67 -1.36 -22.20
C VAL A 278 -14.02 -2.41 -21.16
N ILE A 279 -13.89 -2.07 -19.89
CA ILE A 279 -14.18 -2.98 -18.77
C ILE A 279 -15.69 -3.25 -18.68
N TYR A 280 -16.53 -2.23 -18.88
CA TYR A 280 -17.98 -2.39 -18.96
C TYR A 280 -18.37 -3.44 -20.01
N THR A 281 -17.90 -3.27 -21.25
CA THR A 281 -18.19 -4.19 -22.35
C THR A 281 -17.71 -5.61 -22.05
N MET A 282 -16.51 -5.75 -21.47
CA MET A 282 -15.96 -7.05 -21.10
C MET A 282 -16.79 -7.74 -20.02
N VAL A 283 -17.14 -7.05 -18.94
CA VAL A 283 -17.94 -7.59 -17.84
C VAL A 283 -19.35 -7.94 -18.31
N ALA A 284 -19.98 -7.08 -19.12
CA ALA A 284 -21.29 -7.36 -19.70
C ALA A 284 -21.29 -8.67 -20.52
N ASN A 285 -20.29 -8.87 -21.39
CA ASN A 285 -20.15 -10.08 -22.19
C ASN A 285 -19.87 -11.34 -21.35
N LEU A 286 -19.06 -11.22 -20.29
CA LEU A 286 -18.65 -12.36 -19.46
C LEU A 286 -19.73 -12.75 -18.43
N SER A 287 -20.58 -11.82 -18.05
CA SER A 287 -21.55 -12.02 -16.97
C SER A 287 -22.69 -12.96 -17.32
N GLY A 288 -22.98 -13.17 -18.63
CA GLY A 288 -24.19 -13.85 -19.07
C GLY A 288 -25.49 -13.09 -18.76
N CYS A 289 -25.37 -11.82 -18.33
CA CYS A 289 -26.51 -10.91 -18.20
C CYS A 289 -26.87 -10.38 -19.59
N GLU A 290 -28.15 -10.18 -19.85
CA GLU A 290 -28.60 -9.49 -21.09
C GLU A 290 -28.59 -7.98 -20.81
N PRO A 291 -27.53 -7.24 -21.20
CA PRO A 291 -27.41 -5.82 -20.88
C PRO A 291 -28.27 -5.02 -21.87
N VAL A 292 -29.52 -4.79 -21.52
CA VAL A 292 -30.37 -3.83 -22.25
C VAL A 292 -29.92 -2.40 -21.88
N ASP A 293 -29.56 -2.21 -20.62
CA ASP A 293 -29.05 -0.97 -20.05
C ASP A 293 -28.16 -1.27 -18.80
N SER A 294 -27.53 -0.25 -18.25
CA SER A 294 -26.66 -0.36 -17.10
C SER A 294 -27.41 -0.75 -15.82
N GLU A 295 -28.67 -0.32 -15.64
CA GLU A 295 -29.48 -0.68 -14.47
C GLU A 295 -29.76 -2.18 -14.45
N THR A 296 -30.18 -2.74 -15.60
CA THR A 296 -30.46 -4.18 -15.78
C THR A 296 -29.17 -5.00 -15.53
N LEU A 297 -28.03 -4.57 -16.09
CA LEU A 297 -26.76 -5.22 -15.87
C LEU A 297 -26.39 -5.23 -14.37
N MET A 298 -26.52 -4.10 -13.69
CA MET A 298 -26.20 -3.99 -12.26
C MET A 298 -27.11 -4.84 -11.39
N SER A 299 -28.39 -4.92 -11.72
CA SER A 299 -29.34 -5.79 -11.02
C SER A 299 -28.92 -7.26 -11.15
N CYS A 300 -28.62 -7.71 -12.37
CA CYS A 300 -28.15 -9.07 -12.63
C CYS A 300 -26.83 -9.38 -11.90
N LEU A 301 -25.84 -8.48 -11.95
CA LEU A 301 -24.55 -8.67 -11.29
C LEU A 301 -24.69 -8.77 -9.75
N ARG A 302 -25.67 -8.09 -9.14
CA ARG A 302 -25.92 -8.18 -7.69
C ARG A 302 -26.50 -9.54 -7.27
N GLU A 303 -27.17 -10.26 -8.16
CA GLU A 303 -27.75 -11.58 -7.90
C GLU A 303 -26.76 -12.74 -8.09
N LYS A 304 -25.58 -12.48 -8.69
CA LYS A 304 -24.56 -13.50 -8.92
C LYS A 304 -23.94 -14.01 -7.64
N SER A 305 -23.59 -15.32 -7.62
CA SER A 305 -22.84 -15.91 -6.50
C SER A 305 -21.41 -15.38 -6.43
N GLU A 306 -20.73 -15.59 -5.28
CA GLU A 306 -19.30 -15.26 -5.13
C GLU A 306 -18.45 -16.01 -6.17
N GLU A 307 -18.76 -17.28 -6.48
CA GLU A 307 -18.05 -18.10 -7.47
C GLU A 307 -18.20 -17.54 -8.88
N GLU A 308 -19.41 -17.10 -9.26
CA GLU A 308 -19.66 -16.47 -10.56
C GLU A 308 -18.91 -15.14 -10.67
N MET A 309 -18.94 -14.32 -9.63
CA MET A 309 -18.19 -13.06 -9.59
C MET A 309 -16.69 -13.30 -9.67
N LEU A 310 -16.17 -14.31 -8.97
CA LEU A 310 -14.76 -14.69 -9.03
C LEU A 310 -14.38 -15.17 -10.45
N ALA A 311 -15.26 -15.95 -11.12
CA ALA A 311 -15.02 -16.41 -12.49
C ALA A 311 -14.87 -15.24 -13.49
N ILE A 312 -15.69 -14.18 -13.36
CA ILE A 312 -15.56 -12.97 -14.18
C ILE A 312 -14.26 -12.26 -13.84
N ASN A 313 -13.96 -12.08 -12.55
CA ASN A 313 -12.76 -11.42 -12.06
C ASN A 313 -11.46 -12.12 -12.51
N ASN A 314 -11.49 -13.46 -12.70
CA ASN A 314 -10.36 -14.24 -13.19
C ASN A 314 -9.98 -13.91 -14.64
N ILE A 315 -10.92 -13.42 -15.44
CA ILE A 315 -10.72 -13.02 -16.83
C ILE A 315 -10.35 -11.54 -16.91
N VAL A 316 -11.00 -10.70 -16.10
CA VAL A 316 -10.71 -9.25 -16.00
C VAL A 316 -9.49 -9.06 -15.09
N ARG A 317 -8.29 -9.26 -15.64
CA ARG A 317 -7.03 -9.25 -14.87
C ARG A 317 -6.50 -7.86 -14.53
N THR A 318 -7.01 -6.84 -15.20
CA THR A 318 -6.60 -5.45 -15.02
C THR A 318 -7.82 -4.59 -14.82
N ILE A 319 -7.84 -3.82 -13.77
CA ILE A 319 -8.88 -2.84 -13.51
C ILE A 319 -8.26 -1.56 -12.98
N SER A 320 -8.93 -0.44 -13.22
CA SER A 320 -8.48 0.88 -12.79
C SER A 320 -9.55 1.59 -11.98
N GLY A 321 -9.13 2.49 -11.10
CA GLY A 321 -10.00 3.56 -10.62
C GLY A 321 -10.42 4.47 -11.78
N VAL A 322 -11.51 5.16 -11.61
CA VAL A 322 -12.08 6.02 -12.65
C VAL A 322 -12.30 7.45 -12.15
N VAL A 323 -12.30 8.40 -13.10
CA VAL A 323 -12.76 9.76 -12.81
C VAL A 323 -14.28 9.73 -12.66
N ASP A 324 -14.76 9.69 -11.40
CA ASP A 324 -16.17 9.47 -11.04
C ASP A 324 -16.91 10.77 -10.66
N GLY A 325 -16.20 11.90 -10.68
CA GLY A 325 -16.76 13.20 -10.30
C GLY A 325 -16.96 13.39 -8.79
N LYS A 326 -16.56 12.42 -7.93
CA LYS A 326 -16.69 12.47 -6.47
C LYS A 326 -15.40 12.16 -5.74
N PHE A 327 -14.92 10.92 -5.78
CA PHE A 327 -13.64 10.54 -5.20
C PHE A 327 -12.49 11.15 -6.01
N LEU A 328 -12.57 11.00 -7.33
CA LEU A 328 -11.72 11.69 -8.30
C LEU A 328 -12.58 12.64 -9.15
N PRO A 329 -12.72 13.93 -8.77
CA PRO A 329 -13.55 14.88 -9.52
C PRO A 329 -13.06 15.13 -10.95
N ARG A 330 -11.74 15.05 -11.16
CA ARG A 330 -11.02 15.19 -12.43
C ARG A 330 -9.83 14.25 -12.44
N HIS A 331 -9.19 14.09 -13.58
CA HIS A 331 -7.97 13.30 -13.66
C HIS A 331 -6.90 13.83 -12.68
N PRO A 332 -6.16 12.97 -11.95
CA PRO A 332 -5.18 13.39 -10.95
C PRO A 332 -4.14 14.40 -11.45
N LEU A 333 -3.70 14.28 -12.72
CA LEU A 333 -2.80 15.24 -13.33
C LEU A 333 -3.39 16.66 -13.36
N GLU A 334 -4.68 16.79 -13.66
CA GLU A 334 -5.38 18.07 -13.69
C GLU A 334 -5.54 18.64 -12.27
N LEU A 335 -5.84 17.79 -11.28
CA LEU A 335 -5.96 18.19 -9.88
C LEU A 335 -4.62 18.71 -9.34
N LEU A 336 -3.53 17.99 -9.62
CA LEU A 336 -2.17 18.39 -9.23
C LEU A 336 -1.74 19.70 -9.93
N ALA A 337 -1.96 19.81 -11.24
CA ALA A 337 -1.57 20.98 -12.03
C ALA A 337 -2.37 22.24 -11.66
N SER A 338 -3.64 22.10 -11.26
CA SER A 338 -4.50 23.21 -10.82
C SER A 338 -4.41 23.50 -9.32
N VAL A 339 -3.54 22.76 -8.58
CA VAL A 339 -3.38 22.89 -7.12
C VAL A 339 -4.71 22.62 -6.36
N ASP A 340 -5.55 21.78 -6.92
CA ASP A 340 -6.83 21.39 -6.31
C ASP A 340 -6.65 20.02 -5.59
N PHE A 341 -5.81 20.04 -4.57
CA PHE A 341 -5.50 18.87 -3.73
C PHE A 341 -5.18 19.32 -2.29
N HIS A 342 -5.09 18.36 -1.36
CA HIS A 342 -4.76 18.62 0.04
C HIS A 342 -3.24 18.46 0.26
N PRO A 343 -2.47 19.57 0.32
CA PRO A 343 -1.03 19.50 0.52
C PRO A 343 -0.69 18.95 1.90
N VAL A 344 -0.04 17.80 1.98
CA VAL A 344 0.51 17.23 3.20
C VAL A 344 1.99 16.90 2.98
N PRO A 345 2.83 16.91 4.02
CA PRO A 345 4.17 16.36 3.91
C PRO A 345 4.13 14.96 3.31
N SER A 346 5.05 14.65 2.39
CA SER A 346 5.05 13.38 1.69
C SER A 346 6.45 12.77 1.59
N ILE A 347 6.55 11.45 1.75
CA ILE A 347 7.65 10.65 1.24
C ILE A 347 7.17 10.01 -0.06
N ILE A 348 7.96 10.11 -1.13
CA ILE A 348 7.70 9.48 -2.41
C ILE A 348 8.97 8.73 -2.81
N GLY A 349 8.85 7.47 -3.20
CA GLY A 349 10.03 6.72 -3.59
C GLY A 349 9.79 5.65 -4.62
N ILE A 350 10.89 5.15 -5.14
CA ILE A 350 10.93 4.09 -6.14
C ILE A 350 12.07 3.12 -5.83
N ASN A 351 12.04 1.96 -6.47
CA ASN A 351 13.14 1.01 -6.50
C ASN A 351 13.97 1.17 -7.78
N SER A 352 15.25 0.81 -7.73
CA SER A 352 16.17 1.07 -8.86
C SER A 352 15.81 0.28 -10.12
N ASP A 353 15.13 -0.84 -9.99
CA ASP A 353 14.80 -1.77 -11.08
C ASP A 353 13.32 -2.19 -11.05
N GLU A 354 12.39 -1.23 -11.00
CA GLU A 354 10.94 -1.41 -10.79
C GLU A 354 10.25 -2.43 -11.72
N TYR A 355 10.78 -2.66 -12.89
CA TYR A 355 10.27 -3.65 -13.86
C TYR A 355 11.35 -4.70 -14.16
N GLY A 356 12.24 -4.96 -13.17
CA GLY A 356 13.44 -5.77 -13.37
C GLY A 356 13.17 -7.26 -13.52
N TRP A 357 12.27 -7.82 -12.73
CA TRP A 357 12.07 -9.26 -12.65
C TRP A 357 10.64 -9.68 -12.27
N ILE A 358 10.07 -9.22 -11.13
CA ILE A 358 8.80 -9.77 -10.62
C ILE A 358 7.62 -9.45 -11.54
N ILE A 359 7.48 -8.21 -11.99
CA ILE A 359 6.37 -7.81 -12.87
C ILE A 359 6.44 -8.50 -14.23
N PRO A 360 7.60 -8.53 -14.95
CA PRO A 360 7.74 -9.31 -16.16
C PRO A 360 7.41 -10.79 -15.98
N MET A 361 7.79 -11.38 -14.84
CA MET A 361 7.51 -12.79 -14.55
C MET A 361 6.03 -13.08 -14.33
N LEU A 362 5.30 -12.17 -13.67
CA LEU A 362 3.86 -12.30 -13.48
C LEU A 362 3.08 -12.16 -14.79
N HIS A 363 3.61 -11.40 -15.73
CA HIS A 363 2.98 -11.13 -17.03
C HIS A 363 3.63 -11.89 -18.19
N ALA A 364 4.51 -12.88 -17.91
CA ALA A 364 5.36 -13.55 -18.87
C ALA A 364 4.60 -13.99 -20.14
N ASP A 365 4.73 -13.16 -21.17
CA ASP A 365 4.48 -13.55 -22.54
C ASP A 365 5.77 -14.22 -23.08
N SER A 366 5.64 -15.41 -23.65
CA SER A 366 6.78 -16.22 -24.15
C SER A 366 7.59 -15.56 -25.26
N THR A 367 7.10 -14.41 -25.76
CA THR A 367 7.69 -13.67 -26.89
C THR A 367 9.03 -13.00 -26.58
N MET A 368 9.38 -12.85 -25.28
CA MET A 368 10.61 -12.15 -24.87
C MET A 368 11.86 -13.05 -24.80
N LYS A 369 11.75 -14.35 -25.13
CA LYS A 369 12.88 -15.29 -24.98
C LYS A 369 13.97 -15.20 -26.07
N GLU A 370 13.63 -14.68 -27.26
CA GLU A 370 14.57 -14.54 -28.39
C GLU A 370 14.40 -13.17 -29.06
N ILE A 371 14.80 -12.11 -28.32
CA ILE A 371 14.73 -10.75 -28.83
C ILE A 371 16.01 -10.43 -29.61
N ASN A 372 15.83 -9.88 -30.81
CA ASN A 372 16.83 -9.15 -31.57
C ASN A 372 16.33 -7.73 -31.86
N ARG A 373 17.13 -6.90 -32.48
CA ARG A 373 16.76 -5.51 -32.74
C ARG A 373 15.52 -5.35 -33.65
N GLU A 374 15.30 -6.25 -34.60
CA GLU A 374 14.14 -6.23 -35.49
C GLU A 374 12.86 -6.60 -34.73
N THR A 375 12.88 -7.70 -33.96
CA THR A 375 11.75 -8.12 -33.12
C THR A 375 11.46 -7.10 -32.02
N MET A 376 12.49 -6.43 -31.47
CA MET A 376 12.32 -5.36 -30.47
C MET A 376 11.54 -4.18 -31.06
N ARG A 377 11.75 -3.79 -32.32
CA ARG A 377 10.93 -2.74 -32.96
C ARG A 377 9.46 -3.10 -33.00
N ALA A 378 9.12 -4.36 -33.34
CA ALA A 378 7.75 -4.84 -33.32
C ALA A 378 7.15 -4.83 -31.91
N VAL A 379 7.92 -5.25 -30.90
CA VAL A 379 7.52 -5.19 -29.48
C VAL A 379 7.24 -3.73 -29.09
N LEU A 380 8.16 -2.81 -29.35
CA LEU A 380 7.99 -1.39 -29.01
C LEU A 380 6.79 -0.76 -29.70
N LYS A 381 6.50 -1.14 -30.94
CA LYS A 381 5.30 -0.66 -31.66
C LYS A 381 4.02 -1.09 -30.95
N ASN A 382 3.93 -2.36 -30.54
CA ASN A 382 2.78 -2.86 -29.77
C ASN A 382 2.70 -2.21 -28.39
N THR A 383 3.86 -2.06 -27.71
CA THR A 383 3.95 -1.43 -26.41
C THR A 383 3.53 0.04 -26.48
N ALA A 384 3.94 0.79 -27.51
CA ALA A 384 3.49 2.18 -27.70
C ALA A 384 1.94 2.27 -27.78
N VAL A 385 1.30 1.36 -28.51
CA VAL A 385 -0.17 1.29 -28.58
C VAL A 385 -0.78 0.99 -27.19
N GLN A 386 -0.20 0.04 -26.44
CA GLN A 386 -0.64 -0.26 -25.08
C GLN A 386 -0.45 0.92 -24.12
N MET A 387 0.58 1.73 -24.33
CA MET A 387 0.83 2.99 -23.64
C MET A 387 -0.07 4.14 -24.12
N MET A 388 -1.01 3.88 -25.03
CA MET A 388 -1.84 4.91 -25.67
C MET A 388 -1.05 5.98 -26.41
N LEU A 389 0.13 5.61 -26.92
CA LEU A 389 0.98 6.44 -27.78
C LEU A 389 0.77 6.10 -29.25
N PRO A 390 0.99 7.05 -30.18
CA PRO A 390 1.06 6.74 -31.60
C PRO A 390 2.12 5.65 -31.87
N PRO A 391 1.85 4.66 -32.75
CA PRO A 391 2.79 3.59 -33.07
C PRO A 391 4.16 4.09 -33.56
N GLU A 392 4.19 5.27 -34.20
CA GLU A 392 5.38 5.95 -34.72
C GLU A 392 6.35 6.37 -33.60
N CYS A 393 5.86 6.50 -32.35
CA CYS A 393 6.70 6.77 -31.17
C CYS A 393 7.66 5.62 -30.86
N SER A 394 7.44 4.42 -31.42
CA SER A 394 8.34 3.27 -31.24
C SER A 394 9.79 3.54 -31.65
N ASP A 395 10.00 4.33 -32.71
CA ASP A 395 11.36 4.69 -33.14
C ASP A 395 12.03 5.65 -32.15
N LEU A 396 11.28 6.58 -31.55
CA LEU A 396 11.79 7.47 -30.50
C LEU A 396 12.13 6.70 -29.22
N LEU A 397 11.31 5.73 -28.84
CA LEU A 397 11.59 4.84 -27.72
C LEU A 397 12.82 3.97 -27.97
N MET A 398 12.96 3.48 -29.20
CA MET A 398 14.12 2.70 -29.64
C MET A 398 15.42 3.51 -29.57
N GLU A 399 15.40 4.76 -30.05
CA GLU A 399 16.53 5.66 -30.00
C GLU A 399 16.92 6.04 -28.58
N GLU A 400 15.92 6.41 -27.75
CA GLU A 400 16.15 6.88 -26.38
C GLU A 400 16.68 5.79 -25.47
N TYR A 401 16.16 4.54 -25.56
CA TYR A 401 16.47 3.47 -24.61
C TYR A 401 17.41 2.41 -25.17
N MET A 402 17.26 1.99 -26.44
CA MET A 402 17.96 0.81 -26.95
C MET A 402 19.30 1.15 -27.59
N GLY A 403 19.57 2.44 -27.93
CA GLY A 403 20.81 2.83 -28.57
C GLY A 403 21.11 1.99 -29.83
N ASP A 404 22.36 1.60 -30.03
CA ASP A 404 22.82 0.82 -31.19
C ASP A 404 23.11 -0.65 -30.89
N THR A 405 22.72 -1.16 -29.69
CA THR A 405 23.03 -2.55 -29.29
C THR A 405 22.26 -3.57 -30.13
N GLU A 406 22.93 -4.68 -30.44
CA GLU A 406 22.32 -5.88 -31.03
C GLU A 406 22.23 -7.03 -30.03
N ASP A 407 22.82 -6.87 -28.81
CA ASP A 407 22.84 -7.91 -27.79
C ASP A 407 21.45 -8.11 -27.20
N SER A 408 20.90 -9.30 -27.35
CA SER A 408 19.55 -9.67 -26.93
C SER A 408 19.30 -9.41 -25.45
N LYS A 409 20.27 -9.73 -24.59
CA LYS A 409 20.15 -9.53 -23.15
C LYS A 409 20.13 -8.04 -22.78
N THR A 410 20.98 -7.26 -23.41
CA THR A 410 21.02 -5.80 -23.22
C THR A 410 19.72 -5.15 -23.66
N LEU A 411 19.17 -5.54 -24.84
CA LEU A 411 17.88 -5.07 -25.32
C LEU A 411 16.75 -5.36 -24.34
N GLN A 412 16.73 -6.56 -23.74
CA GLN A 412 15.74 -6.91 -22.74
C GLN A 412 15.86 -6.07 -21.47
N ILE A 413 17.08 -5.87 -20.96
CA ILE A 413 17.33 -5.01 -19.77
C ILE A 413 16.88 -3.57 -20.04
N GLN A 414 17.21 -3.03 -21.21
CA GLN A 414 16.81 -1.67 -21.59
C GLN A 414 15.29 -1.53 -21.78
N PHE A 415 14.62 -2.57 -22.29
CA PHE A 415 13.17 -2.60 -22.36
C PHE A 415 12.55 -2.58 -20.96
N ASN A 416 13.08 -3.39 -20.04
CA ASN A 416 12.62 -3.39 -18.65
C ASN A 416 12.85 -2.02 -17.96
N GLU A 417 14.00 -1.38 -18.20
CA GLU A 417 14.26 -0.02 -17.72
C GLU A 417 13.23 0.97 -18.28
N MET A 418 12.92 0.91 -19.57
CA MET A 418 11.91 1.77 -20.20
C MET A 418 10.52 1.56 -19.55
N MET A 419 10.12 0.33 -19.31
CA MET A 419 8.85 0.02 -18.68
C MET A 419 8.80 0.50 -17.22
N GLY A 420 9.88 0.32 -16.47
CA GLY A 420 10.03 0.83 -15.10
C GLY A 420 9.93 2.35 -15.03
N ASP A 421 10.62 3.03 -15.94
CA ASP A 421 10.55 4.49 -16.06
C ASP A 421 9.12 4.95 -16.40
N PHE A 422 8.49 4.36 -17.39
CA PHE A 422 7.13 4.72 -17.82
C PHE A 422 6.08 4.50 -16.75
N ILE A 423 6.11 3.34 -16.08
CA ILE A 423 5.05 2.96 -15.14
C ILE A 423 5.26 3.63 -13.78
N PHE A 424 6.49 3.65 -13.24
CA PHE A 424 6.75 4.02 -11.86
C PHE A 424 7.58 5.29 -11.68
N VAL A 425 8.78 5.35 -12.29
CA VAL A 425 9.78 6.38 -11.96
C VAL A 425 9.34 7.77 -12.40
N ILE A 426 8.93 7.92 -13.67
CA ILE A 426 8.52 9.21 -14.23
C ILE A 426 7.25 9.74 -13.57
N PRO A 427 6.19 8.92 -13.39
CA PRO A 427 5.02 9.36 -12.62
C PRO A 427 5.35 9.80 -11.19
N ALA A 428 6.21 9.07 -10.46
CA ALA A 428 6.63 9.42 -9.11
C ALA A 428 7.34 10.78 -9.06
N LEU A 429 8.28 11.02 -9.97
CA LEU A 429 8.99 12.29 -10.09
C LEU A 429 8.03 13.44 -10.46
N GLN A 430 7.06 13.21 -11.34
CA GLN A 430 6.06 14.22 -11.70
C GLN A 430 5.20 14.62 -10.50
N VAL A 431 4.66 13.64 -9.74
CA VAL A 431 3.88 13.92 -8.53
C VAL A 431 4.73 14.67 -7.50
N ALA A 432 5.97 14.25 -7.28
CA ALA A 432 6.89 14.92 -6.37
C ALA A 432 7.13 16.38 -6.77
N HIS A 433 7.31 16.66 -8.06
CA HIS A 433 7.49 18.03 -8.57
C HIS A 433 6.25 18.90 -8.41
N PHE A 434 5.04 18.35 -8.57
CA PHE A 434 3.81 19.10 -8.30
C PHE A 434 3.65 19.41 -6.81
N GLN A 435 3.92 18.44 -5.93
CA GLN A 435 3.66 18.59 -4.50
C GLN A 435 4.70 19.44 -3.77
N ARG A 436 6.00 19.38 -4.16
CA ARG A 436 7.10 20.04 -3.44
C ARG A 436 6.97 21.56 -3.24
N SER A 437 6.22 22.22 -4.11
CA SER A 437 5.96 23.66 -4.01
C SER A 437 4.90 24.03 -2.96
N HIS A 438 4.20 23.04 -2.42
CA HIS A 438 3.03 23.23 -1.53
C HIS A 438 3.20 22.58 -0.16
N ALA A 439 4.00 21.51 -0.06
CA ALA A 439 4.35 20.82 1.17
C ALA A 439 5.73 20.16 1.04
N PRO A 440 6.43 19.88 2.16
CA PRO A 440 7.71 19.17 2.11
C PRO A 440 7.55 17.78 1.45
N VAL A 441 8.41 17.49 0.47
CA VAL A 441 8.51 16.19 -0.18
C VAL A 441 9.90 15.65 0.04
N TYR A 442 10.01 14.41 0.49
CA TYR A 442 11.25 13.66 0.62
C TYR A 442 11.23 12.54 -0.40
N PHE A 443 12.19 12.53 -1.32
CA PHE A 443 12.26 11.52 -2.36
C PHE A 443 13.35 10.50 -2.08
N TYR A 444 13.09 9.19 -2.36
CA TYR A 444 14.11 8.15 -2.26
C TYR A 444 14.15 7.25 -3.50
N GLU A 445 15.31 6.63 -3.70
CA GLU A 445 15.51 5.48 -4.55
C GLU A 445 16.10 4.35 -3.73
N PHE A 446 15.37 3.24 -3.57
CA PHE A 446 15.87 2.06 -2.89
C PHE A 446 16.73 1.25 -3.86
N GLN A 447 18.00 0.99 -3.49
CA GLN A 447 19.02 0.41 -4.38
C GLN A 447 19.59 -0.91 -3.86
N HIS A 448 19.19 -1.35 -2.67
CA HIS A 448 19.78 -2.51 -2.02
C HIS A 448 19.34 -3.81 -2.69
N GLN A 449 20.33 -4.64 -3.09
CA GLN A 449 20.09 -6.00 -3.58
C GLN A 449 19.99 -6.96 -2.40
N SER A 450 18.77 -7.38 -2.07
CA SER A 450 18.50 -8.24 -0.92
C SER A 450 19.17 -9.61 -1.03
N ASN A 451 19.91 -10.00 0.00
CA ASN A 451 20.68 -11.24 0.02
C ASN A 451 19.79 -12.50 -0.09
N PHE A 452 18.58 -12.47 0.44
CA PHE A 452 17.64 -13.61 0.38
C PHE A 452 17.08 -13.88 -1.01
N LEU A 453 17.22 -12.96 -1.97
CA LEU A 453 16.77 -13.09 -3.37
C LEU A 453 17.91 -13.37 -4.37
N LYS A 454 19.18 -13.27 -3.96
CA LYS A 454 20.35 -13.32 -4.85
C LYS A 454 20.46 -14.59 -5.71
N ASP A 455 19.97 -15.74 -5.20
CA ASP A 455 20.09 -17.02 -5.88
C ASP A 455 18.93 -17.31 -6.84
N ILE A 456 17.85 -16.52 -6.80
CA ILE A 456 16.65 -16.70 -7.64
C ILE A 456 16.45 -15.58 -8.63
N ARG A 457 17.05 -14.42 -8.41
CA ARG A 457 16.92 -13.19 -9.21
C ARG A 457 18.07 -13.06 -10.22
N PRO A 458 17.82 -12.49 -11.42
CA PRO A 458 18.90 -12.15 -12.34
C PRO A 458 19.92 -11.22 -11.70
N PRO A 459 21.25 -11.45 -11.88
CA PRO A 459 22.28 -10.69 -11.17
C PRO A 459 22.33 -9.17 -11.50
N HIS A 460 21.75 -8.75 -12.62
CA HIS A 460 21.69 -7.35 -13.03
C HIS A 460 20.55 -6.57 -12.35
N VAL A 461 19.58 -7.25 -11.74
CA VAL A 461 18.48 -6.62 -11.03
C VAL A 461 18.90 -6.44 -9.56
N LYS A 462 18.98 -5.19 -9.11
CA LYS A 462 19.33 -4.84 -7.73
C LYS A 462 18.08 -4.82 -6.85
N ALA A 463 17.35 -3.71 -6.85
CA ALA A 463 16.11 -3.55 -6.10
C ALA A 463 14.92 -3.54 -7.05
N ASP A 464 14.16 -4.62 -7.06
CA ASP A 464 12.97 -4.82 -7.87
C ASP A 464 11.72 -4.28 -7.16
N HIS A 465 10.59 -4.24 -7.83
CA HIS A 465 9.32 -3.77 -7.28
C HIS A 465 8.94 -4.48 -5.97
N GLY A 466 8.70 -3.70 -4.91
CA GLY A 466 8.34 -4.18 -3.57
C GLY A 466 9.50 -4.71 -2.72
N ASP A 467 10.75 -4.56 -3.13
CA ASP A 467 11.91 -5.06 -2.39
C ASP A 467 12.18 -4.31 -1.09
N GLU A 468 11.72 -3.08 -0.96
CA GLU A 468 11.83 -2.27 0.27
C GLU A 468 10.90 -2.76 1.39
N LEU A 469 9.81 -3.45 1.06
CA LEU A 469 8.77 -3.86 2.02
C LEU A 469 9.29 -4.63 3.24
N PRO A 470 10.19 -5.63 3.10
CA PRO A 470 10.75 -6.34 4.24
C PRO A 470 11.57 -5.46 5.20
N TYR A 471 11.96 -4.25 4.75
CA TYR A 471 12.76 -3.31 5.54
C TYR A 471 11.90 -2.26 6.26
N VAL A 472 10.65 -2.08 5.85
CA VAL A 472 9.73 -1.05 6.37
C VAL A 472 8.64 -1.66 7.23
N ILE A 473 7.91 -2.64 6.68
CA ILE A 473 6.82 -3.33 7.36
C ILE A 473 7.07 -4.83 7.29
N GLY A 474 6.78 -5.55 8.37
CA GLY A 474 6.88 -7.01 8.37
C GLY A 474 6.05 -7.58 7.22
N TYR A 475 6.70 -8.06 6.19
CA TYR A 475 6.09 -8.58 4.99
C TYR A 475 6.20 -10.09 4.93
N LEU A 476 5.06 -10.77 5.05
CA LEU A 476 4.95 -12.22 4.93
C LEU A 476 4.51 -12.57 3.51
N PHE A 477 5.43 -12.45 2.55
CA PHE A 477 5.12 -12.89 1.21
C PHE A 477 5.13 -14.43 1.18
N TRP A 478 3.94 -15.04 1.27
CA TRP A 478 3.70 -16.44 0.94
C TRP A 478 4.59 -17.47 1.70
N ASP A 479 4.70 -17.34 3.03
CA ASP A 479 5.58 -18.17 3.87
C ASP A 479 7.09 -18.05 3.59
N MET A 480 7.54 -17.11 2.78
CA MET A 480 8.96 -16.84 2.66
C MET A 480 9.47 -16.22 3.98
N LYS A 481 10.31 -16.94 4.67
CA LYS A 481 11.06 -16.39 5.80
C LYS A 481 12.18 -15.52 5.24
N PHE A 482 11.98 -14.21 5.22
CA PHE A 482 13.05 -13.28 4.92
C PHE A 482 14.09 -13.33 6.05
N VAL A 483 15.23 -13.93 5.77
CA VAL A 483 16.36 -13.94 6.71
C VAL A 483 17.29 -12.80 6.32
N LEU A 484 17.10 -11.64 6.95
CA LEU A 484 17.98 -10.49 6.79
C LEU A 484 19.36 -10.76 7.43
N THR A 485 20.41 -10.38 6.73
CA THR A 485 21.77 -10.29 7.30
C THR A 485 21.83 -9.23 8.40
N GLU A 486 22.90 -9.18 9.18
CA GLU A 486 23.05 -8.15 10.22
C GLU A 486 23.12 -6.73 9.63
N GLU A 487 23.73 -6.57 8.46
CA GLU A 487 23.76 -5.29 7.74
C GLU A 487 22.37 -4.90 7.23
N GLU A 488 21.60 -5.85 6.69
CA GLU A 488 20.22 -5.63 6.25
C GLU A 488 19.29 -5.30 7.42
N LYS A 489 19.49 -5.91 8.59
CA LYS A 489 18.76 -5.51 9.82
C LYS A 489 19.07 -4.06 10.23
N LEU A 490 20.31 -3.60 10.05
CA LEU A 490 20.66 -2.20 10.31
C LEU A 490 20.01 -1.26 9.29
N LEU A 491 19.94 -1.65 8.00
CA LEU A 491 19.21 -0.91 6.99
C LEU A 491 17.72 -0.83 7.36
N SER A 492 17.09 -1.96 7.70
CA SER A 492 15.70 -2.00 8.15
C SER A 492 15.45 -1.06 9.33
N ARG A 493 16.30 -1.05 10.36
CA ARG A 493 16.17 -0.13 11.49
C ARG A 493 16.26 1.35 11.10
N LYS A 494 17.15 1.69 10.14
CA LYS A 494 17.22 3.07 9.61
C LYS A 494 15.94 3.44 8.88
N MET A 495 15.44 2.56 7.99
CA MET A 495 14.22 2.81 7.21
C MET A 495 13.00 2.94 8.12
N ILE A 496 12.77 1.99 9.04
CA ILE A 496 11.69 2.04 10.03
C ILE A 496 11.74 3.37 10.79
N LYS A 497 12.93 3.84 11.17
CA LYS A 497 13.10 5.09 11.90
C LYS A 497 12.80 6.31 11.05
N TYR A 498 13.21 6.35 9.78
CA TYR A 498 12.83 7.43 8.86
C TYR A 498 11.30 7.53 8.71
N TRP A 499 10.62 6.40 8.50
CA TRP A 499 9.16 6.32 8.34
C TRP A 499 8.43 6.79 9.61
N ALA A 500 8.88 6.30 10.77
CA ALA A 500 8.28 6.68 12.05
C ALA A 500 8.53 8.15 12.43
N ASN A 501 9.74 8.68 12.18
CA ASN A 501 10.03 10.11 12.39
C ASN A 501 9.14 10.98 11.50
N PHE A 502 8.97 10.57 10.24
CA PHE A 502 8.08 11.25 9.33
C PHE A 502 6.62 11.22 9.83
N ALA A 503 6.14 10.08 10.31
CA ALA A 503 4.81 9.97 10.90
C ALA A 503 4.62 10.85 12.16
N ARG A 504 5.69 11.08 12.94
CA ARG A 504 5.67 11.96 14.12
C ARG A 504 5.67 13.43 13.78
N HIS A 505 6.45 13.83 12.78
CA HIS A 505 6.86 15.23 12.59
C HIS A 505 6.66 15.78 11.17
N GLY A 506 6.26 14.95 10.20
CA GLY A 506 6.27 15.30 8.77
C GLY A 506 7.70 15.47 8.21
N ASN A 507 8.71 14.97 8.93
CA ASN A 507 10.14 15.07 8.60
C ASN A 507 10.83 13.76 9.01
N PRO A 508 11.52 13.05 8.09
CA PRO A 508 12.15 11.76 8.39
C PRO A 508 13.43 11.87 9.23
N ASN A 509 14.03 13.04 9.33
CA ASN A 509 15.36 13.25 9.91
C ASN A 509 15.40 13.14 11.44
N SER A 510 16.53 12.65 11.95
CA SER A 510 16.95 12.73 13.36
C SER A 510 18.50 12.74 13.43
N GLU A 511 19.06 13.12 14.60
CA GLU A 511 20.51 13.29 14.79
C GLU A 511 21.32 12.01 14.54
N ASP A 512 20.73 10.85 14.73
CA ASP A 512 21.36 9.53 14.60
C ASP A 512 21.15 8.86 13.22
N LEU A 513 20.51 9.54 12.27
CA LEU A 513 20.32 9.10 10.89
C LEU A 513 21.12 9.95 9.90
N PRO A 514 21.60 9.37 8.78
CA PRO A 514 22.08 10.16 7.66
C PRO A 514 21.03 11.16 7.22
N TYR A 515 21.44 12.41 6.96
CA TYR A 515 20.52 13.48 6.62
C TYR A 515 19.82 13.23 5.27
N TRP A 516 18.50 13.26 5.26
CA TRP A 516 17.65 13.16 4.08
C TRP A 516 17.14 14.55 3.70
N PRO A 517 17.66 15.18 2.63
CA PRO A 517 17.19 16.48 2.18
C PRO A 517 15.77 16.41 1.62
N ALA A 518 15.00 17.47 1.82
CA ALA A 518 13.75 17.63 1.07
C ALA A 518 14.05 17.84 -0.42
N LEU A 519 13.16 17.36 -1.28
CA LEU A 519 13.26 17.57 -2.72
C LEU A 519 12.96 19.05 -3.04
N ASP A 520 14.01 19.80 -3.33
CA ASP A 520 13.95 21.23 -3.67
C ASP A 520 14.44 21.48 -5.10
N HIS A 521 14.89 22.72 -5.37
CA HIS A 521 15.44 23.10 -6.68
C HIS A 521 16.74 22.38 -7.03
N ASP A 522 17.49 21.89 -6.03
CA ASP A 522 18.73 21.12 -6.21
C ASP A 522 18.46 19.66 -6.61
N GLU A 523 17.18 19.25 -6.68
CA GLU A 523 16.74 17.90 -7.07
C GLU A 523 17.43 16.80 -6.25
N GLN A 524 17.63 17.02 -4.95
CA GLN A 524 18.27 16.08 -4.05
C GLN A 524 17.29 14.99 -3.61
N TYR A 525 17.78 13.75 -3.52
CA TYR A 525 17.02 12.60 -3.03
C TYR A 525 17.94 11.66 -2.25
N LEU A 526 17.36 10.74 -1.48
CA LEU A 526 18.12 9.75 -0.72
C LEU A 526 18.22 8.42 -1.49
N GLN A 527 19.43 7.95 -1.75
CA GLN A 527 19.71 6.59 -2.20
C GLN A 527 19.75 5.70 -0.97
N LEU A 528 18.74 4.84 -0.83
CA LEU A 528 18.61 3.92 0.29
C LEU A 528 19.31 2.60 -0.02
N ASP A 529 20.42 2.38 0.65
CA ASP A 529 21.20 1.15 0.67
C ASP A 529 21.80 1.00 2.08
N ILE A 530 22.64 0.00 2.33
CA ILE A 530 23.34 -0.22 3.62
C ILE A 530 23.97 1.07 4.13
N GLN A 531 24.53 1.87 3.26
CA GLN A 531 25.02 3.22 3.52
C GLN A 531 24.23 4.23 2.69
N PRO A 532 23.20 4.89 3.26
CA PRO A 532 22.43 5.89 2.54
C PRO A 532 23.29 7.07 2.07
N VAL A 533 23.07 7.49 0.83
CA VAL A 533 23.83 8.58 0.18
C VAL A 533 22.86 9.55 -0.50
N VAL A 534 23.16 10.84 -0.46
CA VAL A 534 22.36 11.86 -1.16
C VAL A 534 22.74 11.86 -2.65
N GLY A 535 21.75 11.58 -3.51
CA GLY A 535 21.83 11.71 -4.95
C GLY A 535 21.25 13.04 -5.44
N ARG A 536 21.41 13.34 -6.74
CA ARG A 536 20.85 14.55 -7.38
C ARG A 536 20.30 14.21 -8.77
N ALA A 537 19.23 14.89 -9.15
CA ALA A 537 18.67 14.88 -10.50
C ALA A 537 18.40 13.47 -11.05
N LEU A 538 17.67 12.66 -10.24
CA LEU A 538 17.32 11.29 -10.60
C LEU A 538 16.68 11.23 -11.98
N LYS A 539 17.27 10.43 -12.90
CA LYS A 539 16.71 10.19 -14.25
C LYS A 539 16.35 11.48 -15.02
N ALA A 540 17.05 12.62 -14.79
CA ALA A 540 16.68 13.94 -15.34
C ALA A 540 16.51 13.93 -16.87
N ARG A 541 17.39 13.22 -17.61
CA ARG A 541 17.26 13.07 -19.07
C ARG A 541 15.98 12.31 -19.44
N ARG A 542 15.67 11.23 -18.76
CA ARG A 542 14.45 10.42 -18.98
C ARG A 542 13.20 11.23 -18.64
N LEU A 543 13.22 11.95 -17.53
CA LEU A 543 12.13 12.85 -17.16
C LEU A 543 11.88 13.91 -18.25
N GLN A 544 12.94 14.54 -18.78
CA GLN A 544 12.82 15.49 -19.88
C GLN A 544 12.26 14.83 -21.15
N PHE A 545 12.72 13.61 -21.47
CA PHE A 545 12.21 12.87 -22.62
C PHE A 545 10.70 12.64 -22.50
N TRP A 546 10.23 12.04 -21.43
CA TRP A 546 8.82 11.69 -21.24
C TRP A 546 7.89 12.89 -21.07
N THR A 547 8.36 13.97 -20.42
CA THR A 547 7.50 15.12 -20.09
C THR A 547 7.53 16.26 -21.10
N LYS A 548 8.55 16.33 -21.94
CA LYS A 548 8.74 17.42 -22.91
C LYS A 548 8.98 16.92 -24.33
N THR A 549 10.02 16.12 -24.55
CA THR A 549 10.46 15.74 -25.90
C THR A 549 9.41 14.88 -26.60
N LEU A 550 8.94 13.80 -25.95
CA LEU A 550 7.96 12.89 -26.55
C LEU A 550 6.60 13.56 -26.80
N PRO A 551 6.00 14.31 -25.85
CA PRO A 551 4.76 15.06 -26.10
C PRO A 551 4.87 16.05 -27.26
N GLN A 552 5.99 16.77 -27.37
CA GLN A 552 6.23 17.69 -28.49
C GLN A 552 6.25 16.94 -29.84
N LYS A 553 6.95 15.80 -29.89
CA LYS A 553 7.00 14.96 -31.10
C LYS A 553 5.63 14.41 -31.50
N ILE A 554 4.81 14.03 -30.53
CA ILE A 554 3.43 13.58 -30.77
C ILE A 554 2.59 14.71 -31.39
N GLN A 555 2.76 15.96 -30.93
CA GLN A 555 2.07 17.11 -31.52
C GLN A 555 2.52 17.38 -32.97
N GLU A 556 3.83 17.28 -33.24
CA GLU A 556 4.39 17.41 -34.60
C GLU A 556 3.81 16.35 -35.54
N LEU A 557 3.70 15.09 -35.09
CA LEU A 557 3.11 13.99 -35.88
C LEU A 557 1.64 14.24 -36.20
N LYS A 558 0.83 14.69 -35.24
CA LYS A 558 -0.59 15.01 -35.44
C LYS A 558 -0.78 16.17 -36.41
N GLY A 559 -0.01 17.26 -36.28
CA GLY A 559 -0.09 18.41 -37.19
C GLY A 559 0.33 18.09 -38.63
N SER A 560 1.20 17.09 -38.82
CA SER A 560 1.60 16.61 -40.15
C SER A 560 0.48 15.76 -40.81
N GLN A 561 -0.31 15.01 -40.03
CA GLN A 561 -1.43 14.22 -40.55
C GLN A 561 -2.62 15.10 -40.96
N ASP A 562 -2.92 16.16 -40.20
CA ASP A 562 -3.99 17.11 -40.53
C ASP A 562 -3.70 17.87 -41.84
N ASN A 563 -2.44 18.23 -42.11
CA ASN A 563 -2.01 18.87 -43.34
C ASN A 563 -2.07 17.96 -44.60
N HIS A 564 -2.07 16.62 -44.42
CA HIS A 564 -2.19 15.67 -45.53
C HIS A 564 -3.65 15.28 -45.82
N THR A 565 -4.58 15.59 -44.95
CA THR A 565 -6.04 15.35 -45.16
C THR A 565 -6.77 16.53 -45.83
N GLU A 566 -6.09 17.69 -45.94
CA GLU A 566 -6.63 18.87 -46.64
C GLU A 566 -6.17 19.02 -48.10
N LEU A 567 -5.44 18.04 -48.65
CA LEU A 567 -5.06 17.93 -50.07
C LEU A 567 -5.77 16.77 -50.74
#